data_80cbbcca7201475a4c50a2e68dbc2502
#
_entry.id   80cbbcca7201475a4c50a2e68dbc2502
#
_cell.length_a   1.000
_cell.length_b   1.000
_cell.length_c   1.000
_cell.angle_alpha   90.00
_cell.angle_beta   90.00
_cell.angle_gamma   90.00
#
_symmetry.space_group_name_H-M   'P 1'
#
loop_
_entity.id
_entity.type
_entity.pdbx_description
1 polymer ?
#
loop_
_entity_poly.entity_id
_entity_poly.type
_entity_poly.pdbx_seq_one_letter_code
_entity_poly.pdbx_strand_id
1 'polypeptide(L)'
;MRLKLNKRQLFYGLFITVSVIAGVLTGVYFSGEYVLGKDKLEIAKIGKIDVPAPTNYGENGTVYPQPLSVTFNTSVAALDKIGQNIKNGINIQPDIRGSWQWISGDCLIFTPETDWLPNTSYKVTMSKKIFSPQIKIDSYDFRFNSPEFVGNVI
;
A
#
# COMPACT_ATOMS: atom_id res chain seq x y z
N MET A 1 -45.23 -27.93 -49.00
CA MET A 1 -45.54 -28.74 -47.82
C MET A 1 -45.70 -27.81 -46.60
N ARG A 2 -46.94 -27.55 -46.14
CA ARG A 2 -47.19 -26.65 -45.01
C ARG A 2 -47.27 -27.49 -43.76
N LEU A 3 -46.30 -27.45 -42.89
CA LEU A 3 -46.30 -28.08 -41.57
C LEU A 3 -47.36 -27.37 -40.70
N LYS A 4 -48.48 -28.07 -40.45
CA LYS A 4 -49.47 -27.65 -39.45
C LYS A 4 -48.93 -28.01 -38.06
N LEU A 5 -48.26 -27.06 -37.41
CA LEU A 5 -47.91 -27.22 -36.00
C LEU A 5 -49.20 -27.23 -35.11
N ASN A 6 -49.31 -28.21 -34.27
CA ASN A 6 -50.40 -28.32 -33.31
C ASN A 6 -50.21 -27.22 -32.23
N LYS A 7 -51.30 -26.60 -31.74
CA LYS A 7 -51.28 -25.55 -30.75
C LYS A 7 -50.45 -25.88 -29.48
N ARG A 8 -50.45 -27.18 -29.08
CA ARG A 8 -49.60 -27.65 -27.99
C ARG A 8 -48.08 -27.57 -28.32
N GLN A 9 -47.69 -27.94 -29.49
CA GLN A 9 -46.27 -27.86 -29.91
C GLN A 9 -45.78 -26.41 -30.01
N LEU A 10 -46.64 -25.50 -30.43
CA LEU A 10 -46.35 -24.07 -30.44
C LEU A 10 -46.16 -23.51 -29.03
N PHE A 11 -46.96 -23.96 -28.09
CA PHE A 11 -46.90 -23.53 -26.68
C PHE A 11 -45.64 -24.03 -25.98
N TYR A 12 -45.25 -25.30 -26.18
CA TYR A 12 -43.98 -25.84 -25.67
C TYR A 12 -42.76 -25.17 -26.29
N GLY A 13 -42.77 -24.92 -27.61
CA GLY A 13 -41.71 -24.18 -28.29
C GLY A 13 -41.54 -22.77 -27.73
N LEU A 14 -42.64 -22.03 -27.49
CA LEU A 14 -42.58 -20.69 -26.92
C LEU A 14 -42.06 -20.70 -25.46
N PHE A 15 -42.46 -21.71 -24.67
CA PHE A 15 -42.01 -21.83 -23.26
C PHE A 15 -40.52 -22.11 -23.17
N ILE A 16 -39.98 -22.99 -24.02
CA ILE A 16 -38.55 -23.30 -24.06
C ILE A 16 -37.74 -22.08 -24.49
N THR A 17 -38.17 -21.33 -25.50
CA THR A 17 -37.44 -20.13 -25.97
C THR A 17 -37.43 -19.06 -24.90
N VAL A 18 -38.54 -18.81 -24.18
CA VAL A 18 -38.59 -17.81 -23.11
C VAL A 18 -37.67 -18.22 -21.93
N SER A 19 -37.64 -19.49 -21.57
CA SER A 19 -36.77 -20.02 -20.52
C SER A 19 -35.28 -19.88 -20.86
N VAL A 20 -34.90 -20.15 -22.11
CA VAL A 20 -33.51 -19.99 -22.57
C VAL A 20 -33.09 -18.52 -22.57
N ILE A 21 -33.97 -17.63 -23.04
CA ILE A 21 -33.69 -16.19 -23.04
C ILE A 21 -33.56 -15.66 -21.60
N ALA A 22 -34.44 -16.09 -20.69
CA ALA A 22 -34.34 -15.72 -19.28
C ALA A 22 -33.06 -16.23 -18.63
N GLY A 23 -32.64 -17.47 -18.93
CA GLY A 23 -31.39 -18.05 -18.45
C GLY A 23 -30.13 -17.33 -18.97
N VAL A 24 -30.13 -16.91 -20.24
CA VAL A 24 -29.03 -16.13 -20.82
C VAL A 24 -28.97 -14.73 -20.23
N LEU A 25 -30.11 -14.06 -20.07
CA LEU A 25 -30.16 -12.71 -19.47
C LEU A 25 -29.73 -12.72 -18.01
N THR A 26 -30.15 -13.72 -17.21
CA THR A 26 -29.66 -13.87 -15.83
C THR A 26 -28.18 -14.21 -15.78
N GLY A 27 -27.69 -15.07 -16.66
CA GLY A 27 -26.28 -15.41 -16.76
C GLY A 27 -25.40 -14.22 -17.14
N VAL A 28 -25.84 -13.38 -18.07
CA VAL A 28 -25.13 -12.15 -18.46
C VAL A 28 -25.19 -11.11 -17.35
N TYR A 29 -26.32 -10.97 -16.66
CA TYR A 29 -26.47 -10.06 -15.52
C TYR A 29 -25.53 -10.45 -14.38
N PHE A 30 -25.53 -11.74 -13.99
CA PHE A 30 -24.62 -12.23 -12.94
C PHE A 30 -23.15 -12.14 -13.34
N SER A 31 -22.78 -12.50 -14.57
CA SER A 31 -21.38 -12.37 -15.01
C SER A 31 -20.95 -10.91 -15.14
N GLY A 32 -21.86 -9.98 -15.47
CA GLY A 32 -21.60 -8.56 -15.50
C GLY A 32 -21.31 -7.97 -14.11
N GLU A 33 -22.00 -8.43 -13.07
CA GLU A 33 -21.71 -7.98 -11.70
C GLU A 33 -20.39 -8.53 -11.16
N TYR A 34 -20.01 -9.75 -11.53
CA TYR A 34 -18.69 -10.29 -11.14
C TYR A 34 -17.53 -9.68 -11.92
N VAL A 35 -17.75 -9.14 -13.12
CA VAL A 35 -16.70 -8.49 -13.94
C VAL A 35 -16.63 -6.99 -13.66
N LEU A 36 -17.70 -6.38 -13.15
CA LEU A 36 -17.78 -4.97 -12.76
C LEU A 36 -17.58 -4.75 -11.25
N GLY A 37 -17.01 -5.70 -10.53
CA GLY A 37 -16.28 -5.36 -9.32
C GLY A 37 -15.21 -4.35 -9.74
N LYS A 38 -15.56 -3.06 -9.79
CA LYS A 38 -14.60 -1.98 -9.80
C LYS A 38 -13.73 -2.28 -8.59
N ASP A 39 -12.54 -2.81 -8.81
CA ASP A 39 -11.47 -2.77 -7.83
C ASP A 39 -11.38 -1.28 -7.48
N LYS A 40 -12.05 -0.91 -6.40
CA LYS A 40 -11.96 0.42 -5.84
C LYS A 40 -10.53 0.48 -5.34
N LEU A 41 -9.63 0.99 -6.19
CA LEU A 41 -8.23 1.14 -5.86
C LEU A 41 -8.17 1.77 -4.48
N GLU A 42 -7.86 0.96 -3.49
CA GLU A 42 -7.76 1.44 -2.13
C GLU A 42 -6.61 2.44 -2.10
N ILE A 43 -6.93 3.68 -1.71
CA ILE A 43 -5.93 4.73 -1.59
C ILE A 43 -5.28 4.54 -0.24
N ALA A 44 -4.07 4.03 -0.25
CA ALA A 44 -3.27 3.89 0.95
C ALA A 44 -2.79 5.26 1.44
N LYS A 45 -2.70 5.42 2.75
CA LYS A 45 -2.27 6.63 3.44
C LYS A 45 -1.20 6.31 4.46
N ILE A 46 -0.32 7.27 4.73
CA ILE A 46 0.53 7.22 5.89
C ILE A 46 -0.37 7.32 7.12
N GLY A 47 -0.41 6.26 7.92
CA GLY A 47 -1.22 6.17 9.13
C GLY A 47 -0.47 6.71 10.34
N LYS A 48 0.83 6.39 10.46
CA LYS A 48 1.66 6.79 11.59
C LYS A 48 3.11 7.01 11.16
N ILE A 49 3.74 8.01 11.76
CA ILE A 49 5.18 8.23 11.67
C ILE A 49 5.72 8.20 13.10
N ASP A 50 6.50 7.17 13.42
CA ASP A 50 7.22 7.10 14.68
C ASP A 50 8.56 7.82 14.51
N VAL A 51 8.59 9.05 15.01
CA VAL A 51 9.77 9.92 14.95
C VAL A 51 10.86 9.31 15.85
N PRO A 52 12.13 9.34 15.41
CA PRO A 52 13.23 8.81 16.19
C PRO A 52 13.28 9.46 17.59
N ALA A 53 13.41 8.63 18.61
CA ALA A 53 13.71 9.10 19.97
C ALA A 53 15.15 9.70 20.02
N PRO A 54 15.51 10.43 21.08
CA PRO A 54 16.90 10.81 21.30
C PRO A 54 17.82 9.59 21.30
N THR A 55 19.03 9.77 20.80
CA THR A 55 20.01 8.68 20.67
C THR A 55 20.29 8.01 22.01
N ASN A 56 20.29 6.68 22.01
CA ASN A 56 20.76 5.89 23.14
C ASN A 56 22.26 5.66 23.04
N TYR A 57 22.94 5.84 24.14
CA TYR A 57 24.36 5.51 24.28
C TYR A 57 24.51 4.17 24.99
N GLY A 58 25.23 3.23 24.40
CA GLY A 58 25.59 1.97 25.06
C GLY A 58 26.63 2.19 26.17
N GLU A 59 26.80 1.19 27.03
CA GLU A 59 27.75 1.22 28.15
C GLU A 59 29.19 1.56 27.74
N ASN A 60 29.56 1.28 26.49
CA ASN A 60 30.89 1.57 25.95
C ASN A 60 30.95 2.89 25.15
N GLY A 61 29.99 3.78 25.30
CA GLY A 61 29.88 4.99 24.48
C GLY A 61 29.49 4.76 23.02
N THR A 62 29.06 3.55 22.68
CA THR A 62 28.57 3.23 21.32
C THR A 62 27.24 3.96 21.07
N VAL A 63 27.20 4.71 19.99
CA VAL A 63 26.01 5.42 19.57
C VAL A 63 25.08 4.50 18.81
N TYR A 64 23.81 4.44 19.24
CA TYR A 64 22.75 3.69 18.55
C TYR A 64 21.68 4.67 18.04
N PRO A 65 21.86 5.22 16.83
CA PRO A 65 20.88 6.12 16.25
C PRO A 65 19.50 5.44 16.16
N GLN A 66 18.48 6.15 16.57
CA GLN A 66 17.13 5.56 16.59
C GLN A 66 16.52 5.55 15.19
N PRO A 67 15.85 4.47 14.80
CA PRO A 67 15.23 4.38 13.48
C PRO A 67 14.00 5.28 13.34
N LEU A 68 13.72 5.69 12.11
CA LEU A 68 12.45 6.29 11.72
C LEU A 68 11.54 5.19 11.21
N SER A 69 10.32 5.11 11.72
CA SER A 69 9.31 4.15 11.24
C SER A 69 8.12 4.87 10.60
N VAL A 70 7.68 4.36 9.45
CA VAL A 70 6.52 4.86 8.71
C VAL A 70 5.56 3.71 8.49
N THR A 71 4.37 3.80 9.10
CA THR A 71 3.31 2.79 8.99
C THR A 71 2.17 3.32 8.12
N PHE A 72 1.76 2.53 7.16
CA PHE A 72 0.61 2.80 6.30
C PHE A 72 -0.66 2.14 6.85
N ASN A 73 -1.81 2.64 6.45
CA ASN A 73 -3.11 2.10 6.89
C ASN A 73 -3.46 0.74 6.26
N THR A 74 -2.73 0.30 5.26
CA THR A 74 -2.88 -0.99 4.57
C THR A 74 -1.53 -1.47 4.02
N SER A 75 -1.47 -2.71 3.57
CA SER A 75 -0.26 -3.27 2.94
C SER A 75 0.01 -2.57 1.61
N VAL A 76 1.18 -1.95 1.47
CA VAL A 76 1.60 -1.16 0.31
C VAL A 76 2.86 -1.69 -0.36
N ALA A 77 3.64 -2.52 0.34
CA ALA A 77 4.83 -3.15 -0.22
C ALA A 77 4.47 -4.42 -0.99
N ALA A 78 5.19 -4.69 -2.07
CA ALA A 78 5.13 -6.00 -2.71
C ALA A 78 5.81 -7.05 -1.82
N LEU A 79 5.24 -8.26 -1.73
CA LEU A 79 5.70 -9.33 -0.83
C LEU A 79 7.18 -9.69 -1.03
N ASP A 80 7.64 -9.64 -2.27
CA ASP A 80 9.03 -9.92 -2.65
C ASP A 80 10.02 -8.83 -2.20
N LYS A 81 9.53 -7.67 -1.76
CA LYS A 81 10.35 -6.55 -1.27
C LYS A 81 10.51 -6.54 0.26
N ILE A 82 9.70 -7.30 0.98
CA ILE A 82 9.77 -7.36 2.44
C ILE A 82 11.10 -8.00 2.87
N GLY A 83 11.77 -7.38 3.84
CA GLY A 83 13.09 -7.80 4.32
C GLY A 83 14.26 -7.38 3.45
N GLN A 84 14.02 -6.74 2.29
CA GLN A 84 15.09 -6.27 1.40
C GLN A 84 15.39 -4.79 1.58
N ASN A 85 16.68 -4.43 1.49
CA ASN A 85 17.10 -3.02 1.48
C ASN A 85 16.67 -2.33 0.18
N ILE A 86 16.06 -1.17 0.33
CA ILE A 86 15.65 -0.31 -0.78
C ILE A 86 16.85 0.56 -1.18
N LYS A 87 17.47 0.22 -2.30
CA LYS A 87 18.67 0.94 -2.78
C LYS A 87 18.37 2.30 -3.40
N ASN A 88 17.20 2.45 -4.01
CA ASN A 88 16.83 3.65 -4.77
C ASN A 88 15.33 3.94 -4.63
N GLY A 89 14.97 5.21 -4.74
CA GLY A 89 13.57 5.62 -4.80
C GLY A 89 13.05 6.26 -3.52
N ILE A 90 13.89 6.46 -2.51
CA ILE A 90 13.59 7.29 -1.34
C ILE A 90 14.71 8.32 -1.18
N ASN A 91 14.31 9.55 -0.95
CA ASN A 91 15.21 10.66 -0.66
C ASN A 91 14.82 11.33 0.65
N ILE A 92 15.78 11.66 1.48
CA ILE A 92 15.61 12.39 2.75
C ILE A 92 16.44 13.65 2.74
N GLN A 93 15.88 14.76 3.20
CA GLN A 93 16.53 16.06 3.27
C GLN A 93 16.25 16.73 4.63
N PRO A 94 17.28 17.24 5.36
CA PRO A 94 18.70 17.16 5.06
C PRO A 94 19.21 15.75 4.86
N ASP A 95 20.29 15.57 4.09
CA ASP A 95 20.87 14.27 3.80
C ASP A 95 21.41 13.60 5.07
N ILE A 96 21.04 12.35 5.25
CA ILE A 96 21.54 11.49 6.33
C ILE A 96 21.77 10.08 5.78
N ARG A 97 22.95 9.53 6.06
CA ARG A 97 23.30 8.18 5.62
C ARG A 97 22.52 7.12 6.40
N GLY A 98 22.09 6.11 5.70
CA GLY A 98 21.36 4.98 6.31
C GLY A 98 20.73 4.08 5.26
N SER A 99 19.94 3.15 5.72
CA SER A 99 19.27 2.17 4.88
C SER A 99 17.76 2.15 5.10
N TRP A 100 17.01 2.02 4.01
CA TRP A 100 15.57 1.84 4.01
C TRP A 100 15.21 0.39 3.79
N GLN A 101 14.22 -0.12 4.55
CA GLN A 101 13.76 -1.50 4.44
C GLN A 101 12.27 -1.60 4.75
N TRP A 102 11.54 -2.41 3.96
CA TRP A 102 10.23 -2.88 4.33
C TRP A 102 10.35 -4.01 5.35
N ILE A 103 9.86 -3.82 6.58
CA ILE A 103 9.83 -4.89 7.61
C ILE A 103 8.53 -5.69 7.57
N SER A 104 7.47 -5.08 7.05
CA SER A 104 6.18 -5.72 6.75
C SER A 104 5.56 -5.08 5.51
N GLY A 105 4.40 -5.57 5.08
CA GLY A 105 3.69 -5.01 3.93
C GLY A 105 3.27 -3.55 4.11
N ASP A 106 3.13 -3.08 5.33
CA ASP A 106 2.64 -1.76 5.71
C ASP A 106 3.65 -0.91 6.49
N CYS A 107 4.82 -1.46 6.85
CA CYS A 107 5.81 -0.77 7.67
C CYS A 107 7.16 -0.63 6.98
N LEU A 108 7.57 0.63 6.78
CA LEU A 108 8.84 1.04 6.20
C LEU A 108 9.72 1.63 7.30
N ILE A 109 10.97 1.15 7.42
CA ILE A 109 11.94 1.64 8.40
C ILE A 109 13.15 2.24 7.70
N PHE A 110 13.64 3.34 8.25
CA PHE A 110 14.96 3.89 7.99
C PHE A 110 15.86 3.68 9.20
N THR A 111 16.99 3.03 8.98
CA THR A 111 18.03 2.84 9.98
C THR A 111 19.19 3.76 9.64
N PRO A 112 19.42 4.84 10.40
CA PRO A 112 20.50 5.78 10.14
C PRO A 112 21.85 5.21 10.58
N GLU A 113 22.92 5.61 9.90
CA GLU A 113 24.32 5.28 10.27
C GLU A 113 24.92 6.31 11.26
N THR A 114 24.31 7.49 11.32
CA THR A 114 24.75 8.61 12.19
C THR A 114 23.54 9.17 12.91
N ASP A 115 23.80 9.93 13.97
CA ASP A 115 22.74 10.62 14.69
C ASP A 115 21.97 11.61 13.83
N TRP A 116 20.71 11.77 14.19
CA TRP A 116 19.86 12.83 13.66
C TRP A 116 20.36 14.19 14.14
N LEU A 117 20.40 15.16 13.23
CA LEU A 117 20.60 16.55 13.65
C LEU A 117 19.46 16.97 14.57
N PRO A 118 19.75 17.53 15.76
CA PRO A 118 18.70 17.89 16.71
C PRO A 118 17.83 19.02 16.18
N ASN A 119 16.57 19.05 16.60
CA ASN A 119 15.57 20.08 16.26
C ASN A 119 15.54 20.44 14.76
N THR A 120 15.65 19.43 13.92
CA THR A 120 15.78 19.59 12.47
C THR A 120 14.55 19.04 11.75
N SER A 121 14.00 19.82 10.82
CA SER A 121 12.89 19.38 9.97
C SER A 121 13.40 18.57 8.79
N TYR A 122 13.04 17.33 8.72
CA TYR A 122 13.35 16.42 7.62
C TYR A 122 12.18 16.29 6.66
N LYS A 123 12.46 16.27 5.37
CA LYS A 123 11.51 15.92 4.32
C LYS A 123 11.91 14.58 3.70
N VAL A 124 10.99 13.63 3.66
CA VAL A 124 11.15 12.37 2.96
C VAL A 124 10.29 12.37 1.70
N THR A 125 10.87 11.97 0.58
CA THR A 125 10.18 11.83 -0.71
C THR A 125 10.37 10.43 -1.22
N MET A 126 9.27 9.76 -1.59
CA MET A 126 9.23 8.36 -2.02
C MET A 126 8.80 8.25 -3.47
N SER A 127 9.48 7.39 -4.23
CA SER A 127 9.08 7.06 -5.60
C SER A 127 7.98 6.00 -5.62
N LYS A 128 7.07 6.06 -6.59
CA LYS A 128 6.07 5.02 -6.82
C LYS A 128 6.67 3.61 -6.96
N LYS A 129 7.92 3.50 -7.40
CA LYS A 129 8.61 2.22 -7.67
C LYS A 129 8.87 1.36 -6.43
N ILE A 130 8.85 1.96 -5.24
CA ILE A 130 9.07 1.21 -3.99
C ILE A 130 7.81 0.52 -3.49
N PHE A 131 6.65 0.89 -4.01
CA PHE A 131 5.34 0.37 -3.65
C PHE A 131 4.86 -0.71 -4.62
N SER A 132 3.88 -1.50 -4.20
CA SER A 132 3.15 -2.41 -5.08
C SER A 132 2.48 -1.63 -6.22
N PRO A 133 2.59 -2.08 -7.49
CA PRO A 133 2.02 -1.38 -8.64
C PRO A 133 0.49 -1.28 -8.61
N GLN A 134 -0.18 -2.12 -7.83
CA GLN A 134 -1.64 -2.19 -7.70
C GLN A 134 -2.20 -1.20 -6.66
N ILE A 135 -1.32 -0.58 -5.87
CA ILE A 135 -1.71 0.34 -4.80
C ILE A 135 -1.49 1.79 -5.23
N LYS A 136 -2.46 2.63 -4.93
CA LYS A 136 -2.34 4.08 -5.06
C LYS A 136 -2.08 4.68 -3.70
N ILE A 137 -1.05 5.51 -3.58
CA ILE A 137 -0.70 6.22 -2.34
C ILE A 137 -1.27 7.63 -2.41
N ASP A 138 -1.80 8.13 -1.30
CA ASP A 138 -2.36 9.48 -1.18
C ASP A 138 -1.26 10.54 -1.28
N SER A 139 -0.15 10.35 -0.54
CA SER A 139 1.02 11.21 -0.58
C SER A 139 2.32 10.42 -0.68
N TYR A 140 3.23 10.88 -1.53
CA TYR A 140 4.56 10.30 -1.72
C TYR A 140 5.64 11.07 -0.97
N ASP A 141 5.26 12.04 -0.17
CA ASP A 141 6.18 12.80 0.69
C ASP A 141 5.56 13.07 2.06
N PHE A 142 6.41 13.24 3.05
CA PHE A 142 6.05 13.64 4.39
C PHE A 142 7.19 14.43 5.05
N ARG A 143 6.88 15.07 6.17
CA ARG A 143 7.84 15.80 6.99
C ARG A 143 7.74 15.33 8.43
N PHE A 144 8.87 15.36 9.13
CA PHE A 144 8.94 15.19 10.57
C PHE A 144 10.06 16.04 11.14
N ASN A 145 10.01 16.31 12.44
CA ASN A 145 11.07 17.00 13.15
C ASN A 145 11.78 16.01 14.07
N SER A 146 13.11 16.02 14.04
CA SER A 146 13.90 15.32 15.03
C SER A 146 13.75 15.99 16.41
N PRO A 147 13.89 15.23 17.50
CA PRO A 147 13.79 15.79 18.84
C PRO A 147 14.90 16.78 19.14
N GLU A 148 14.66 17.63 20.14
CA GLU A 148 15.70 18.50 20.67
C GLU A 148 16.77 17.69 21.40
N PHE A 149 17.99 18.19 21.41
CA PHE A 149 19.04 17.61 22.22
C PHE A 149 18.77 17.94 23.70
N VAL A 150 18.40 16.95 24.47
CA VAL A 150 18.28 17.08 25.93
C VAL A 150 19.62 16.68 26.54
N GLY A 151 20.57 17.59 26.59
CA GLY A 151 21.80 17.41 27.33
C GLY A 151 21.53 17.56 28.83
N ASN A 152 21.68 16.49 29.60
CA ASN A 152 21.83 16.62 31.04
C ASN A 152 23.19 17.25 31.30
N VAL A 153 23.20 18.55 31.63
CA VAL A 153 24.40 19.21 32.19
C VAL A 153 24.56 18.60 33.63
N ILE A 154 25.55 17.77 33.79
CA ILE A 154 25.99 17.25 35.08
C ILE A 154 26.86 18.31 35.75
#